data_4cbf7c5718beacadbe2b8a0f4fe0793f
#
_entry.id   4cbf7c5718beacadbe2b8a0f4fe0793f
#
_cell.length_a   1.000
_cell.length_b   1.000
_cell.length_c   1.000
_cell.angle_alpha   90.00
_cell.angle_beta   90.00
_cell.angle_gamma   90.00
#
_symmetry.space_group_name_H-M   'P 1'
#
loop_
_entity.id
_entity.type
_entity.pdbx_description
1 polymer ?
#
loop_
_entity_poly.entity_id
_entity_poly.type
_entity_poly.pdbx_seq_one_letter_code
_entity_poly.pdbx_strand_id
1 'polypeptide(L)'
;EKIAAAEQTGTRIFMIKKPSKKIYDTEYSLEEILKLILPKSIINVVLAGIGTGDKCGITENVKNAIANADLIFGAKRIISNNAKVYQYYLAKDIIPVINENAGRDIKAVVLFSGDTGFFSGAKNLRKQMEKLPGVNVSMIPGISSVQALAARTGESWEDAVIISTHGIEREIWMPKLRFHALHSKKIIFITSGGEDIMQIAELVSDIPDIKMDIGYQLSYDDEKMISLRPQELTGSTVFKPGLYVGMIRNEKAVPRKLAPSFRDDDFIREKVPMTKEEIRHLSICKLKLVENSVVFDIGCGTGSISIEAAAMSPDIKVYAIETNPDAVNLTKQNC
;
A
#
# COMPACT_ATOMS: atom_id res chain seq x y z
N GLU A 1 -53.16 30.14 -16.21
CA GLU A 1 -52.74 29.87 -17.60
C GLU A 1 -51.38 29.17 -17.66
N LYS A 2 -50.30 29.70 -17.04
CA LYS A 2 -48.97 29.10 -17.10
C LYS A 2 -48.88 27.72 -16.42
N ILE A 3 -49.66 27.48 -15.36
CA ILE A 3 -49.71 26.19 -14.68
C ILE A 3 -50.44 25.16 -15.57
N ALA A 4 -51.56 25.52 -16.17
CA ALA A 4 -52.31 24.65 -17.07
C ALA A 4 -51.51 24.28 -18.34
N ALA A 5 -50.71 25.18 -18.88
CA ALA A 5 -49.84 24.92 -20.02
C ALA A 5 -48.69 23.94 -19.65
N ALA A 6 -48.15 24.05 -18.45
CA ALA A 6 -47.12 23.13 -17.99
C ALA A 6 -47.65 21.74 -17.68
N GLU A 7 -48.90 21.62 -17.16
CA GLU A 7 -49.58 20.34 -16.97
C GLU A 7 -49.83 19.62 -18.30
N GLN A 8 -50.24 20.36 -19.34
CA GLN A 8 -50.47 19.81 -20.68
C GLN A 8 -49.18 19.31 -21.35
N THR A 9 -48.06 19.92 -21.04
CA THR A 9 -46.75 19.55 -21.63
C THR A 9 -45.93 18.58 -20.76
N GLY A 10 -46.43 18.14 -19.61
CA GLY A 10 -45.73 17.28 -18.66
C GLY A 10 -44.53 17.96 -18.02
N THR A 11 -44.43 19.28 -18.08
CA THR A 11 -43.35 20.07 -17.52
C THR A 11 -43.48 20.15 -16.00
N ARG A 12 -42.44 19.82 -15.25
CA ARG A 12 -42.41 19.97 -13.79
C ARG A 12 -42.49 21.44 -13.40
N ILE A 13 -43.48 21.79 -12.59
CA ILE A 13 -43.69 23.16 -12.10
C ILE A 13 -43.09 23.24 -10.68
N PHE A 14 -42.18 24.18 -10.47
CA PHE A 14 -41.73 24.56 -9.16
C PHE A 14 -42.33 25.92 -8.80
N MET A 15 -43.23 25.96 -7.82
CA MET A 15 -43.79 27.20 -7.30
C MET A 15 -43.06 27.62 -6.03
N ILE A 16 -42.42 28.76 -6.08
CA ILE A 16 -41.85 29.41 -4.90
C ILE A 16 -42.98 30.22 -4.25
N LYS A 17 -43.46 29.78 -3.09
CA LYS A 17 -44.46 30.55 -2.30
C LYS A 17 -43.80 31.83 -1.85
N LYS A 18 -44.45 32.98 -2.15
CA LYS A 18 -43.97 34.26 -1.65
C LYS A 18 -43.83 34.19 -0.12
N PRO A 19 -42.64 34.41 0.44
CA PRO A 19 -42.45 34.31 1.88
C PRO A 19 -43.34 35.32 2.60
N SER A 20 -44.12 34.85 3.58
CA SER A 20 -44.77 35.72 4.54
C SER A 20 -43.65 36.41 5.32
N LYS A 21 -43.52 37.71 5.18
CA LYS A 21 -42.60 38.67 5.85
C LYS A 21 -41.67 38.18 6.99
N LYS A 22 -41.05 37.00 6.90
CA LYS A 22 -39.91 36.60 7.68
C LYS A 22 -38.69 36.78 6.79
N ILE A 23 -37.87 37.74 7.16
CA ILE A 23 -36.59 38.03 6.60
C ILE A 23 -35.78 36.74 6.69
N TYR A 24 -35.47 36.13 5.54
CA TYR A 24 -34.45 35.06 5.47
C TYR A 24 -33.12 35.75 5.29
N ASP A 25 -32.15 35.46 6.18
CA ASP A 25 -30.82 36.09 6.19
C ASP A 25 -29.90 35.71 5.01
N THR A 26 -30.44 35.05 3.98
CA THR A 26 -29.65 34.65 2.81
C THR A 26 -30.42 34.94 1.52
N GLU A 27 -29.93 35.92 0.76
CA GLU A 27 -30.34 36.14 -0.63
C GLU A 27 -29.48 35.23 -1.53
N TYR A 28 -30.16 34.39 -2.30
CA TYR A 28 -29.49 33.57 -3.32
C TYR A 28 -29.57 34.28 -4.67
N SER A 29 -28.47 34.39 -5.36
CA SER A 29 -28.44 34.83 -6.76
C SER A 29 -29.14 33.80 -7.65
N LEU A 30 -29.60 34.25 -8.84
CA LEU A 30 -30.21 33.34 -9.83
C LEU A 30 -29.27 32.16 -10.17
N GLU A 31 -27.95 32.42 -10.24
CA GLU A 31 -26.94 31.37 -10.46
C GLU A 31 -26.88 30.35 -9.33
N GLU A 32 -27.00 30.75 -8.09
CA GLU A 32 -27.02 29.85 -6.94
C GLU A 32 -28.30 29.03 -6.89
N ILE A 33 -29.44 29.64 -7.20
CA ILE A 33 -30.70 28.92 -7.33
C ILE A 33 -30.64 27.91 -8.49
N LEU A 34 -30.12 28.30 -9.64
CA LEU A 34 -29.93 27.39 -10.77
C LEU A 34 -29.01 26.23 -10.43
N LYS A 35 -27.91 26.44 -9.70
CA LYS A 35 -27.02 25.37 -9.20
C LYS A 35 -27.71 24.40 -8.24
N LEU A 36 -28.76 24.85 -7.53
CA LEU A 36 -29.54 24.01 -6.62
C LEU A 36 -30.64 23.19 -7.33
N ILE A 37 -31.19 23.72 -8.43
CA ILE A 37 -32.36 23.17 -9.11
C ILE A 37 -31.99 22.34 -10.34
N LEU A 38 -30.92 22.70 -11.06
CA LEU A 38 -30.45 21.95 -12.21
C LEU A 38 -29.86 20.59 -11.76
N PRO A 39 -30.15 19.50 -12.48
CA PRO A 39 -29.51 18.24 -12.23
C PRO A 39 -28.00 18.47 -12.26
N LYS A 40 -27.32 18.15 -11.15
CA LYS A 40 -25.87 18.23 -11.11
C LYS A 40 -25.34 17.23 -12.13
N SER A 41 -24.70 17.74 -13.17
CA SER A 41 -23.95 16.89 -14.08
C SER A 41 -22.98 16.03 -13.27
N ILE A 42 -22.91 14.76 -13.59
CA ILE A 42 -22.15 13.76 -12.85
C ILE A 42 -20.92 13.38 -13.66
N ILE A 43 -19.77 13.57 -13.08
CA ILE A 43 -18.53 13.00 -13.62
C ILE A 43 -18.35 11.60 -13.00
N ASN A 44 -18.47 10.58 -13.82
CA ASN A 44 -18.23 9.21 -13.41
C ASN A 44 -16.77 8.86 -13.64
N VAL A 45 -16.01 8.64 -12.56
CA VAL A 45 -14.60 8.27 -12.59
C VAL A 45 -14.45 6.81 -12.23
N VAL A 46 -13.85 6.03 -13.12
CA VAL A 46 -13.50 4.63 -12.88
C VAL A 46 -12.00 4.53 -12.62
N LEU A 47 -11.62 4.06 -11.46
CA LEU A 47 -10.22 3.69 -11.15
C LEU A 47 -10.04 2.21 -11.51
N ALA A 48 -9.24 1.91 -12.52
CA ALA A 48 -9.19 0.57 -13.12
C ALA A 48 -7.79 -0.03 -13.04
N GLY A 49 -7.68 -1.26 -12.53
CA GLY A 49 -6.47 -2.08 -12.56
C GLY A 49 -6.32 -2.76 -13.92
N ILE A 50 -5.19 -2.54 -14.59
CA ILE A 50 -4.93 -3.09 -15.94
C ILE A 50 -4.04 -4.34 -15.91
N GLY A 51 -3.83 -4.92 -14.74
CA GLY A 51 -2.99 -6.11 -14.59
C GLY A 51 -1.49 -5.81 -14.71
N THR A 52 -0.72 -6.88 -14.83
CA THR A 52 0.75 -6.85 -14.78
C THR A 52 1.44 -6.44 -16.07
N GLY A 53 0.71 -6.25 -17.17
CA GLY A 53 1.32 -5.76 -18.41
C GLY A 53 0.78 -6.38 -19.69
N ASP A 54 0.26 -7.59 -19.64
CA ASP A 54 -0.34 -8.28 -20.78
C ASP A 54 -1.70 -7.67 -21.14
N LYS A 55 -1.93 -7.47 -22.44
CA LYS A 55 -3.24 -7.05 -22.96
C LYS A 55 -4.33 -8.07 -22.69
N CYS A 56 -3.99 -9.34 -22.64
CA CYS A 56 -4.92 -10.44 -22.34
C CYS A 56 -5.33 -10.46 -20.86
N GLY A 57 -4.50 -9.91 -19.95
CA GLY A 57 -4.78 -9.78 -18.52
C GLY A 57 -5.75 -8.65 -18.15
N ILE A 58 -6.13 -7.80 -19.11
CA ILE A 58 -7.11 -6.74 -18.89
C ILE A 58 -8.52 -7.35 -18.89
N THR A 59 -9.25 -7.17 -17.79
CA THR A 59 -10.61 -7.70 -17.67
C THR A 59 -11.57 -7.01 -18.65
N GLU A 60 -12.64 -7.72 -19.04
CA GLU A 60 -13.64 -7.18 -19.96
C GLU A 60 -14.31 -5.91 -19.42
N ASN A 61 -14.52 -5.82 -18.11
CA ASN A 61 -15.06 -4.63 -17.48
C ASN A 61 -14.14 -3.41 -17.66
N VAL A 62 -12.82 -3.60 -17.58
CA VAL A 62 -11.84 -2.51 -17.81
C VAL A 62 -11.83 -2.12 -19.29
N LYS A 63 -11.87 -3.08 -20.22
CA LYS A 63 -11.95 -2.80 -21.66
C LYS A 63 -13.19 -1.97 -22.00
N ASN A 64 -14.34 -2.35 -21.44
CA ASN A 64 -15.60 -1.63 -21.60
C ASN A 64 -15.54 -0.22 -21.00
N ALA A 65 -14.92 -0.06 -19.83
CA ALA A 65 -14.73 1.26 -19.22
C ALA A 65 -13.88 2.16 -20.11
N ILE A 66 -12.76 1.65 -20.66
CA ILE A 66 -11.87 2.36 -21.59
C ILE A 66 -12.60 2.73 -22.88
N ALA A 67 -13.37 1.79 -23.46
CA ALA A 67 -14.07 2.02 -24.72
C ALA A 67 -15.17 3.11 -24.62
N ASN A 68 -15.77 3.25 -23.43
CA ASN A 68 -16.84 4.23 -23.18
C ASN A 68 -16.35 5.50 -22.46
N ALA A 69 -15.04 5.69 -22.31
CA ALA A 69 -14.48 6.86 -21.64
C ALA A 69 -14.36 8.07 -22.57
N ASP A 70 -14.62 9.25 -22.01
CA ASP A 70 -14.33 10.54 -22.64
C ASP A 70 -12.89 10.99 -22.30
N LEU A 71 -12.41 10.65 -21.08
CA LEU A 71 -11.09 10.98 -20.58
C LEU A 71 -10.41 9.71 -20.07
N ILE A 72 -9.16 9.51 -20.46
CA ILE A 72 -8.33 8.41 -19.97
C ILE A 72 -7.05 8.98 -19.37
N PHE A 73 -6.72 8.55 -18.14
CA PHE A 73 -5.49 8.91 -17.44
C PHE A 73 -4.65 7.67 -17.20
N GLY A 74 -3.32 7.80 -17.31
CA GLY A 74 -2.38 6.73 -16.98
C GLY A 74 -1.61 6.20 -18.18
N ALA A 75 -1.39 4.90 -18.24
CA ALA A 75 -0.38 4.24 -19.03
C ALA A 75 -0.29 4.66 -20.52
N LYS A 76 0.95 4.97 -20.95
CA LYS A 76 1.32 5.24 -22.37
C LYS A 76 0.89 4.15 -23.36
N ARG A 77 0.56 2.96 -22.87
CA ARG A 77 0.30 1.75 -23.65
C ARG A 77 -1.12 1.64 -24.20
N ILE A 78 -2.04 2.47 -23.69
CA ILE A 78 -3.43 2.41 -24.11
C ILE A 78 -3.69 3.55 -25.08
N ILE A 79 -3.96 3.19 -26.33
CA ILE A 79 -4.38 4.10 -27.38
C ILE A 79 -5.90 4.01 -27.46
N SER A 80 -6.57 5.13 -27.31
CA SER A 80 -8.01 5.24 -27.58
C SER A 80 -8.22 6.19 -28.74
N ASN A 81 -9.10 5.80 -29.66
CA ASN A 81 -9.43 6.63 -30.82
C ASN A 81 -10.50 7.68 -30.49
N ASN A 82 -11.27 7.49 -29.39
CA ASN A 82 -12.44 8.28 -29.05
C ASN A 82 -12.30 9.12 -27.76
N ALA A 83 -11.28 8.85 -26.95
CA ALA A 83 -11.08 9.53 -25.69
C ALA A 83 -9.83 10.41 -25.69
N LYS A 84 -9.87 11.50 -24.93
CA LYS A 84 -8.69 12.32 -24.66
C LYS A 84 -7.79 11.62 -23.66
N VAL A 85 -6.56 11.29 -24.04
CA VAL A 85 -5.61 10.52 -23.24
C VAL A 85 -4.59 11.44 -22.59
N TYR A 86 -4.42 11.33 -21.27
CA TYR A 86 -3.45 12.06 -20.48
C TYR A 86 -2.47 11.08 -19.81
N GLN A 87 -1.17 11.39 -19.88
CA GLN A 87 -0.13 10.59 -19.22
C GLN A 87 0.06 11.05 -17.76
N TYR A 88 -1.02 11.20 -17.02
CA TYR A 88 -1.03 11.65 -15.63
C TYR A 88 -1.27 10.47 -14.69
N TYR A 89 -0.53 10.44 -13.59
CA TYR A 89 -0.59 9.38 -12.58
C TYR A 89 -0.88 9.92 -11.19
N LEU A 90 -0.64 11.21 -10.96
CA LEU A 90 -0.76 11.83 -9.65
C LEU A 90 -2.07 12.62 -9.55
N ALA A 91 -2.66 12.61 -8.36
CA ALA A 91 -3.89 13.35 -8.08
C ALA A 91 -3.77 14.84 -8.43
N LYS A 92 -2.60 15.46 -8.19
CA LYS A 92 -2.33 16.87 -8.48
C LYS A 92 -2.47 17.23 -9.97
N ASP A 93 -2.27 16.25 -10.86
CA ASP A 93 -2.33 16.46 -12.32
C ASP A 93 -3.71 16.05 -12.87
N ILE A 94 -4.35 15.04 -12.26
CA ILE A 94 -5.65 14.50 -12.70
C ILE A 94 -6.82 15.39 -12.24
N ILE A 95 -6.82 15.82 -10.97
CA ILE A 95 -7.92 16.58 -10.35
C ILE A 95 -8.21 17.89 -11.10
N PRO A 96 -7.22 18.69 -11.51
CA PRO A 96 -7.48 19.90 -12.31
C PRO A 96 -8.26 19.62 -13.59
N VAL A 97 -7.89 18.55 -14.34
CA VAL A 97 -8.59 18.16 -15.57
C VAL A 97 -10.04 17.73 -15.30
N ILE A 98 -10.27 17.01 -14.20
CA ILE A 98 -11.63 16.66 -13.76
C ILE A 98 -12.45 17.92 -13.45
N ASN A 99 -11.87 18.88 -12.72
CA ASN A 99 -12.54 20.13 -12.36
C ASN A 99 -12.84 21.01 -13.58
N GLU A 100 -11.97 21.07 -14.59
CA GLU A 100 -12.20 21.79 -15.86
C GLU A 100 -13.42 21.24 -16.64
N ASN A 101 -13.80 20.00 -16.37
CA ASN A 101 -14.96 19.35 -16.96
C ASN A 101 -16.19 19.35 -16.04
N ALA A 102 -16.13 20.05 -14.91
CA ALA A 102 -17.27 20.20 -14.02
C ALA A 102 -18.45 20.86 -14.77
N GLY A 103 -19.64 20.34 -14.55
CA GLY A 103 -20.84 20.82 -15.25
C GLY A 103 -21.15 20.04 -16.55
N ARG A 104 -20.39 18.98 -16.86
CA ARG A 104 -20.64 18.08 -18.01
C ARG A 104 -20.79 16.65 -17.52
N ASP A 105 -21.61 15.87 -18.21
CA ASP A 105 -21.70 14.43 -17.98
C ASP A 105 -20.50 13.76 -18.67
N ILE A 106 -19.49 13.41 -17.88
CA ILE A 106 -18.20 12.88 -18.35
C ILE A 106 -17.94 11.51 -17.72
N LYS A 107 -17.45 10.60 -18.53
CA LYS A 107 -16.88 9.30 -18.11
C LYS A 107 -15.37 9.36 -18.18
N ALA A 108 -14.70 9.30 -17.04
CA ALA A 108 -13.25 9.28 -16.93
C ALA A 108 -12.77 7.93 -16.43
N VAL A 109 -11.64 7.46 -16.96
CA VAL A 109 -10.98 6.23 -16.50
C VAL A 109 -9.56 6.57 -16.11
N VAL A 110 -9.14 6.15 -14.90
CA VAL A 110 -7.76 6.24 -14.44
C VAL A 110 -7.18 4.83 -14.33
N LEU A 111 -6.10 4.59 -15.04
CA LEU A 111 -5.50 3.27 -15.20
C LEU A 111 -4.32 3.09 -14.25
N PHE A 112 -4.34 2.01 -13.47
CA PHE A 112 -3.29 1.61 -12.55
C PHE A 112 -2.68 0.28 -12.96
N SER A 113 -1.37 0.16 -12.88
CA SER A 113 -0.69 -1.13 -13.06
C SER A 113 -1.08 -2.08 -11.93
N GLY A 114 -1.25 -3.37 -12.22
CA GLY A 114 -1.68 -4.37 -11.26
C GLY A 114 -3.14 -4.21 -10.84
N ASP A 115 -3.39 -4.35 -9.55
CA ASP A 115 -4.71 -4.22 -8.92
C ASP A 115 -4.88 -2.87 -8.22
N THR A 116 -6.09 -2.34 -8.23
CA THR A 116 -6.41 -1.04 -7.62
C THR A 116 -6.42 -1.06 -6.09
N GLY A 117 -6.66 -2.20 -5.48
CA GLY A 117 -6.72 -2.39 -4.03
C GLY A 117 -5.39 -2.81 -3.39
N PHE A 118 -4.36 -3.11 -4.21
CA PHE A 118 -3.15 -3.74 -3.75
C PHE A 118 -1.91 -2.86 -3.97
N PHE A 119 -1.40 -2.24 -2.90
CA PHE A 119 -0.26 -1.30 -2.93
C PHE A 119 -0.35 -0.23 -4.04
N SER A 120 -1.56 0.20 -4.35
CA SER A 120 -1.87 1.11 -5.45
C SER A 120 -2.14 2.54 -4.95
N GLY A 121 -1.75 3.52 -5.75
CA GLY A 121 -2.14 4.93 -5.56
C GLY A 121 -3.64 5.20 -5.69
N ALA A 122 -4.42 4.23 -6.18
CA ALA A 122 -5.87 4.36 -6.40
C ALA A 122 -6.63 4.72 -5.12
N LYS A 123 -6.26 4.13 -3.97
CA LYS A 123 -6.87 4.42 -2.66
C LYS A 123 -6.76 5.90 -2.27
N ASN A 124 -5.60 6.50 -2.51
CA ASN A 124 -5.38 7.91 -2.17
C ASN A 124 -6.11 8.83 -3.15
N LEU A 125 -6.05 8.52 -4.45
CA LEU A 125 -6.76 9.27 -5.48
C LEU A 125 -8.28 9.22 -5.24
N ARG A 126 -8.84 8.04 -4.93
CA ARG A 126 -10.25 7.87 -4.58
C ARG A 126 -10.67 8.82 -3.46
N LYS A 127 -9.94 8.80 -2.34
CA LYS A 127 -10.22 9.67 -1.18
C LYS A 127 -10.24 11.17 -1.52
N GLN A 128 -9.43 11.59 -2.48
CA GLN A 128 -9.38 12.98 -2.90
C GLN A 128 -10.53 13.31 -3.86
N MET A 129 -10.85 12.42 -4.81
CA MET A 129 -11.92 12.62 -5.77
C MET A 129 -13.32 12.55 -5.14
N GLU A 130 -13.54 11.69 -4.15
CA GLU A 130 -14.80 11.61 -3.40
C GLU A 130 -15.18 12.92 -2.66
N LYS A 131 -14.21 13.83 -2.48
CA LYS A 131 -14.43 15.16 -1.91
C LYS A 131 -14.91 16.19 -2.95
N LEU A 132 -14.82 15.88 -4.23
CA LEU A 132 -15.18 16.80 -5.29
C LEU A 132 -16.70 16.75 -5.52
N PRO A 133 -17.37 17.90 -5.59
CA PRO A 133 -18.81 17.94 -5.83
C PRO A 133 -19.13 17.43 -7.25
N GLY A 134 -20.17 16.59 -7.37
CA GLY A 134 -20.60 16.05 -8.66
C GLY A 134 -19.70 14.98 -9.27
N VAL A 135 -18.75 14.44 -8.51
CA VAL A 135 -17.88 13.34 -8.93
C VAL A 135 -18.33 12.04 -8.25
N ASN A 136 -18.57 11.01 -9.05
CA ASN A 136 -18.87 9.66 -8.60
C ASN A 136 -17.68 8.75 -8.93
N VAL A 137 -17.16 8.03 -7.94
CA VAL A 137 -15.95 7.22 -8.11
C VAL A 137 -16.27 5.75 -7.91
N SER A 138 -15.89 4.93 -8.86
CA SER A 138 -15.96 3.47 -8.78
C SER A 138 -14.59 2.84 -9.02
N MET A 139 -14.43 1.57 -8.64
CA MET A 139 -13.17 0.84 -8.82
C MET A 139 -13.40 -0.47 -9.54
N ILE A 140 -12.49 -0.82 -10.45
CA ILE A 140 -12.44 -2.13 -11.11
C ILE A 140 -11.10 -2.77 -10.77
N PRO A 141 -11.09 -4.02 -10.24
CA PRO A 141 -9.85 -4.71 -9.90
C PRO A 141 -9.07 -5.13 -11.15
N GLY A 142 -7.77 -5.40 -10.95
CA GLY A 142 -6.89 -6.00 -11.94
C GLY A 142 -6.11 -7.17 -11.34
N ILE A 143 -5.34 -7.89 -12.16
CA ILE A 143 -4.47 -8.97 -11.69
C ILE A 143 -3.21 -8.33 -11.07
N SER A 144 -2.94 -8.61 -9.79
CA SER A 144 -1.74 -8.12 -9.11
C SER A 144 -0.49 -8.93 -9.51
N SER A 145 0.69 -8.35 -9.32
CA SER A 145 1.96 -9.07 -9.51
C SER A 145 2.09 -10.28 -8.57
N VAL A 146 1.49 -10.24 -7.38
CA VAL A 146 1.44 -11.36 -6.44
C VAL A 146 0.67 -12.54 -7.02
N GLN A 147 -0.52 -12.31 -7.56
CA GLN A 147 -1.31 -13.35 -8.21
C GLN A 147 -0.59 -13.91 -9.45
N ALA A 148 0.05 -13.05 -10.22
CA ALA A 148 0.84 -13.46 -11.38
C ALA A 148 2.04 -14.33 -10.97
N LEU A 149 2.79 -13.95 -9.92
CA LEU A 149 3.90 -14.74 -9.37
C LEU A 149 3.41 -16.09 -8.85
N ALA A 150 2.36 -16.10 -8.04
CA ALA A 150 1.77 -17.31 -7.48
C ALA A 150 1.39 -18.34 -8.57
N ALA A 151 0.78 -17.85 -9.65
CA ALA A 151 0.44 -18.69 -10.81
C ALA A 151 1.69 -19.25 -11.53
N ARG A 152 2.82 -18.49 -11.61
CA ARG A 152 4.07 -18.96 -12.25
C ARG A 152 4.81 -19.96 -11.39
N THR A 153 4.74 -19.81 -10.06
CA THR A 153 5.40 -20.72 -9.12
C THR A 153 4.57 -21.94 -8.79
N GLY A 154 3.27 -21.94 -9.08
CA GLY A 154 2.33 -22.98 -8.68
C GLY A 154 2.02 -22.96 -7.17
N GLU A 155 2.33 -21.86 -6.49
CA GLU A 155 2.18 -21.71 -5.05
C GLU A 155 0.90 -20.93 -4.69
N SER A 156 0.23 -21.32 -3.61
CA SER A 156 -0.82 -20.48 -3.00
C SER A 156 -0.21 -19.25 -2.35
N TRP A 157 -0.91 -18.12 -2.39
CA TRP A 157 -0.48 -16.88 -1.75
C TRP A 157 -1.33 -16.48 -0.54
N GLU A 158 -2.39 -17.22 -0.23
CA GLU A 158 -3.33 -16.93 0.86
C GLU A 158 -2.68 -17.02 2.25
N ASP A 159 -1.65 -17.85 2.40
CA ASP A 159 -0.87 -18.03 3.64
C ASP A 159 0.44 -17.25 3.65
N ALA A 160 0.70 -16.44 2.62
CA ALA A 160 1.91 -15.66 2.51
C ALA A 160 1.83 -14.33 3.28
N VAL A 161 2.91 -13.97 3.94
CA VAL A 161 3.11 -12.59 4.40
C VAL A 161 3.52 -11.74 3.21
N ILE A 162 2.84 -10.61 3.00
CA ILE A 162 3.11 -9.74 1.86
C ILE A 162 3.79 -8.47 2.34
N ILE A 163 4.97 -8.17 1.78
CA ILE A 163 5.78 -7.02 2.13
C ILE A 163 6.08 -6.23 0.85
N SER A 164 5.83 -4.92 0.88
CA SER A 164 6.26 -4.01 -0.19
C SER A 164 7.46 -3.21 0.29
N THR A 165 8.51 -3.15 -0.55
CA THR A 165 9.63 -2.23 -0.35
C THR A 165 9.40 -0.93 -1.13
N HIS A 166 8.40 -0.92 -2.04
CA HIS A 166 8.16 0.17 -2.97
C HIS A 166 7.81 1.48 -2.26
N GLY A 167 8.71 2.46 -2.36
CA GLY A 167 8.54 3.76 -1.73
C GLY A 167 8.61 3.76 -0.20
N ILE A 168 9.18 2.70 0.40
CA ILE A 168 9.36 2.55 1.85
C ILE A 168 10.86 2.55 2.15
N GLU A 169 11.27 3.28 3.18
CA GLU A 169 12.65 3.33 3.64
C GLU A 169 13.13 1.96 4.12
N ARG A 170 14.42 1.65 3.90
CA ARG A 170 15.02 0.34 4.19
C ARG A 170 14.92 -0.02 5.67
N GLU A 171 15.14 0.96 6.53
CA GLU A 171 15.07 0.84 7.99
C GLU A 171 13.69 0.38 8.48
N ILE A 172 12.66 0.55 7.67
CA ILE A 172 11.28 0.14 7.99
C ILE A 172 10.98 -1.28 7.50
N TRP A 173 11.34 -1.62 6.25
CA TRP A 173 10.96 -2.92 5.69
C TRP A 173 11.94 -4.05 5.99
N MET A 174 13.24 -3.75 6.14
CA MET A 174 14.26 -4.79 6.38
C MET A 174 14.04 -5.57 7.68
N PRO A 175 13.80 -4.95 8.85
CA PRO A 175 13.52 -5.69 10.08
C PRO A 175 12.25 -6.56 9.96
N LYS A 176 11.21 -6.05 9.30
CA LYS A 176 9.97 -6.81 9.06
C LYS A 176 10.22 -8.04 8.18
N LEU A 177 10.93 -7.85 7.08
CA LEU A 177 11.24 -8.93 6.16
C LEU A 177 12.10 -9.99 6.85
N ARG A 178 13.15 -9.59 7.58
CA ARG A 178 14.01 -10.49 8.35
C ARG A 178 13.22 -11.29 9.39
N PHE A 179 12.36 -10.61 10.17
CA PHE A 179 11.50 -11.26 11.15
C PHE A 179 10.60 -12.31 10.49
N HIS A 180 9.92 -11.97 9.42
CA HIS A 180 9.05 -12.91 8.74
C HIS A 180 9.82 -14.02 8.02
N ALA A 181 11.03 -13.76 7.53
CA ALA A 181 11.88 -14.79 6.94
C ALA A 181 12.25 -15.89 7.94
N LEU A 182 12.36 -15.55 9.23
CA LEU A 182 12.63 -16.52 10.30
C LEU A 182 11.35 -17.26 10.74
N HIS A 183 10.19 -16.59 10.74
CA HIS A 183 9.00 -17.08 11.42
C HIS A 183 7.83 -17.47 10.50
N SER A 184 7.92 -17.20 9.20
CA SER A 184 6.86 -17.52 8.23
C SER A 184 7.38 -18.44 7.15
N LYS A 185 6.58 -19.43 6.75
CA LYS A 185 6.95 -20.37 5.68
C LYS A 185 7.02 -19.69 4.32
N LYS A 186 6.24 -18.63 4.12
CA LYS A 186 6.11 -17.96 2.82
C LYS A 186 6.01 -16.45 2.98
N ILE A 187 6.83 -15.74 2.23
CA ILE A 187 6.78 -14.29 2.12
C ILE A 187 6.74 -13.92 0.65
N ILE A 188 5.86 -13.03 0.27
CA ILE A 188 5.90 -12.40 -1.05
C ILE A 188 6.32 -10.96 -0.88
N PHE A 189 7.30 -10.51 -1.66
CA PHE A 189 7.79 -9.15 -1.62
C PHE A 189 7.67 -8.47 -2.98
N ILE A 190 7.30 -7.18 -2.94
CA ILE A 190 7.19 -6.32 -4.12
C ILE A 190 8.27 -5.27 -3.98
N THR A 191 9.12 -5.11 -5.01
CA THR A 191 10.31 -4.25 -4.94
C THR A 191 10.18 -2.99 -5.79
N SER A 192 11.00 -1.99 -5.45
CA SER A 192 11.19 -0.80 -6.28
C SER A 192 12.11 -1.06 -7.49
N GLY A 193 12.90 -2.13 -7.43
CA GLY A 193 13.86 -2.49 -8.50
C GLY A 193 14.77 -3.65 -8.11
N GLY A 194 15.76 -3.92 -8.96
CA GLY A 194 16.69 -5.04 -8.77
C GLY A 194 17.65 -4.87 -7.58
N GLU A 195 17.91 -3.64 -7.15
CA GLU A 195 18.75 -3.37 -5.98
C GLU A 195 18.13 -3.94 -4.70
N ASP A 196 16.81 -3.81 -4.54
CA ASP A 196 16.11 -4.39 -3.39
C ASP A 196 16.25 -5.91 -3.34
N ILE A 197 16.29 -6.58 -4.51
CA ILE A 197 16.50 -8.05 -4.57
C ILE A 197 17.81 -8.45 -3.94
N MET A 198 18.90 -7.74 -4.25
CA MET A 198 20.23 -8.00 -3.68
C MET A 198 20.22 -7.84 -2.16
N GLN A 199 19.62 -6.76 -1.69
CA GLN A 199 19.54 -6.48 -0.25
C GLN A 199 18.67 -7.49 0.49
N ILE A 200 17.55 -7.92 -0.11
CA ILE A 200 16.72 -8.97 0.45
C ILE A 200 17.50 -10.28 0.52
N ALA A 201 18.22 -10.65 -0.53
CA ALA A 201 19.02 -11.86 -0.55
C ALA A 201 20.15 -11.83 0.50
N GLU A 202 20.86 -10.72 0.62
CA GLU A 202 21.88 -10.52 1.65
C GLU A 202 21.27 -10.65 3.06
N LEU A 203 20.13 -9.97 3.29
CA LEU A 203 19.43 -9.97 4.58
C LEU A 203 19.04 -11.36 5.08
N VAL A 204 18.75 -12.30 4.17
CA VAL A 204 18.29 -13.65 4.51
C VAL A 204 19.31 -14.75 4.19
N SER A 205 20.52 -14.38 3.78
CA SER A 205 21.56 -15.32 3.32
C SER A 205 22.07 -16.28 4.39
N ASP A 206 22.03 -15.89 5.65
CA ASP A 206 22.43 -16.70 6.80
C ASP A 206 21.32 -17.63 7.33
N ILE A 207 20.08 -17.47 6.83
CA ILE A 207 18.97 -18.36 7.19
C ILE A 207 19.06 -19.63 6.34
N PRO A 208 19.20 -20.81 6.97
CA PRO A 208 19.36 -22.05 6.23
C PRO A 208 18.11 -22.44 5.44
N ASP A 209 18.31 -23.09 4.32
CA ASP A 209 17.28 -23.69 3.46
C ASP A 209 16.25 -22.74 2.85
N ILE A 210 16.50 -21.42 2.88
CA ILE A 210 15.67 -20.45 2.17
C ILE A 210 15.84 -20.61 0.66
N LYS A 211 14.71 -20.56 -0.04
CA LYS A 211 14.61 -20.47 -1.50
C LYS A 211 13.91 -19.17 -1.89
N MET A 212 14.39 -18.57 -2.98
CA MET A 212 13.81 -17.35 -3.55
C MET A 212 13.37 -17.62 -4.99
N ASP A 213 12.11 -17.31 -5.29
CA ASP A 213 11.60 -17.24 -6.66
C ASP A 213 11.36 -15.79 -7.01
N ILE A 214 11.97 -15.31 -8.10
CA ILE A 214 11.95 -13.92 -8.51
C ILE A 214 11.33 -13.83 -9.90
N GLY A 215 10.24 -13.09 -10.01
CA GLY A 215 9.62 -12.73 -11.27
C GLY A 215 10.10 -11.35 -11.72
N TYR A 216 10.63 -11.27 -12.91
CA TYR A 216 11.00 -10.04 -13.58
C TYR A 216 10.02 -9.77 -14.70
N GLN A 217 9.49 -8.54 -14.78
CA GLN A 217 8.60 -8.08 -15.85
C GLN A 217 7.46 -9.06 -16.15
N LEU A 218 6.78 -9.56 -15.10
CA LEU A 218 5.71 -10.54 -15.27
C LEU A 218 4.65 -10.04 -16.23
N SER A 219 4.28 -10.89 -17.18
CA SER A 219 3.33 -10.64 -18.27
C SER A 219 3.81 -9.65 -19.33
N TYR A 220 5.10 -9.31 -19.37
CA TYR A 220 5.72 -8.58 -20.49
C TYR A 220 6.49 -9.54 -21.39
N ASP A 221 6.84 -9.09 -22.58
CA ASP A 221 7.55 -9.91 -23.58
C ASP A 221 8.91 -10.42 -23.11
N ASP A 222 9.54 -9.71 -22.16
CA ASP A 222 10.82 -10.06 -21.56
C ASP A 222 10.70 -10.69 -20.17
N GLU A 223 9.51 -11.23 -19.84
CA GLU A 223 9.25 -11.95 -18.58
C GLU A 223 10.34 -13.00 -18.30
N LYS A 224 10.81 -13.03 -17.07
CA LYS A 224 11.72 -14.07 -16.58
C LYS A 224 11.34 -14.52 -15.18
N MET A 225 11.44 -15.83 -14.96
CA MET A 225 11.39 -16.43 -13.64
C MET A 225 12.80 -16.93 -13.27
N ILE A 226 13.25 -16.60 -12.09
CA ILE A 226 14.55 -16.98 -11.52
C ILE A 226 14.28 -17.65 -10.20
N SER A 227 14.73 -18.89 -10.04
CA SER A 227 14.67 -19.63 -8.78
C SER A 227 16.08 -19.90 -8.29
N LEU A 228 16.42 -19.50 -7.06
CA LEU A 228 17.76 -19.58 -6.53
C LEU A 228 17.75 -19.63 -4.99
N ARG A 229 18.91 -19.89 -4.41
CA ARG A 229 19.17 -19.66 -2.99
C ARG A 229 19.81 -18.27 -2.81
N PRO A 230 19.54 -17.56 -1.70
CA PRO A 230 20.14 -16.24 -1.46
C PRO A 230 21.66 -16.21 -1.61
N GLN A 231 22.34 -17.28 -1.16
CA GLN A 231 23.80 -17.42 -1.22
C GLN A 231 24.36 -17.52 -2.65
N GLU A 232 23.53 -17.84 -3.64
CA GLU A 232 23.91 -17.92 -5.05
C GLU A 232 23.99 -16.54 -5.70
N LEU A 233 23.41 -15.52 -5.07
CA LEU A 233 23.53 -14.13 -5.50
C LEU A 233 24.85 -13.54 -5.00
N THR A 234 25.78 -13.37 -5.89
CA THR A 234 27.09 -12.76 -5.62
C THR A 234 27.04 -11.25 -5.87
N GLY A 235 27.97 -10.50 -5.27
CA GLY A 235 28.07 -9.05 -5.46
C GLY A 235 28.31 -8.60 -6.91
N SER A 236 28.64 -9.54 -7.83
CA SER A 236 28.75 -9.29 -9.27
C SER A 236 27.42 -9.47 -10.03
N THR A 237 26.36 -9.95 -9.36
CA THR A 237 25.06 -10.11 -9.99
C THR A 237 24.42 -8.72 -10.21
N VAL A 238 24.14 -8.38 -11.46
CA VAL A 238 23.47 -7.12 -11.82
C VAL A 238 22.07 -7.41 -12.30
N PHE A 239 21.08 -6.92 -11.58
CA PHE A 239 19.69 -6.95 -12.02
C PHE A 239 19.42 -5.80 -13.00
N LYS A 240 18.70 -6.07 -14.08
CA LYS A 240 18.29 -5.05 -15.04
C LYS A 240 17.28 -4.08 -14.38
N PRO A 241 17.20 -2.82 -14.81
CA PRO A 241 16.11 -1.95 -14.42
C PRO A 241 14.76 -2.57 -14.84
N GLY A 242 13.77 -2.56 -13.96
CA GLY A 242 12.46 -3.12 -14.25
C GLY A 242 11.64 -3.44 -13.01
N LEU A 243 10.50 -4.07 -13.23
CA LEU A 243 9.56 -4.46 -12.17
C LEU A 243 9.89 -5.86 -11.68
N TYR A 244 10.04 -5.99 -10.37
CA TYR A 244 10.30 -7.26 -9.71
C TYR A 244 9.27 -7.54 -8.64
N VAL A 245 8.93 -8.81 -8.52
CA VAL A 245 8.17 -9.38 -7.41
C VAL A 245 8.83 -10.71 -7.07
N GLY A 246 8.93 -11.05 -5.79
CA GLY A 246 9.56 -12.31 -5.41
C GLY A 246 8.84 -13.01 -4.28
N MET A 247 9.18 -14.28 -4.10
CA MET A 247 8.69 -15.12 -3.03
C MET A 247 9.87 -15.75 -2.31
N ILE A 248 9.88 -15.65 -0.99
CA ILE A 248 10.78 -16.40 -0.11
C ILE A 248 10.00 -17.58 0.45
N ARG A 249 10.59 -18.77 0.40
CA ARG A 249 10.08 -19.99 1.03
C ARG A 249 11.06 -20.47 2.09
N ASN A 250 10.56 -20.69 3.31
CA ASN A 250 11.31 -21.23 4.43
C ASN A 250 10.55 -22.40 5.06
N GLU A 251 10.89 -23.61 4.66
CA GLU A 251 10.28 -24.85 5.21
C GLU A 251 10.66 -25.10 6.68
N LYS A 252 11.72 -24.45 7.16
CA LYS A 252 12.20 -24.57 8.54
C LYS A 252 11.87 -23.33 9.38
N ALA A 253 10.86 -22.57 8.99
CA ALA A 253 10.41 -21.41 9.75
C ALA A 253 10.09 -21.81 11.21
N VAL A 254 10.69 -21.06 12.14
CA VAL A 254 10.48 -21.29 13.57
C VAL A 254 9.21 -20.55 14.01
N PRO A 255 8.27 -21.20 14.69
CA PRO A 255 7.09 -20.52 15.20
C PRO A 255 7.45 -19.32 16.06
N ARG A 256 6.76 -18.20 15.84
CA ARG A 256 6.93 -16.99 16.64
C ARG A 256 6.55 -17.29 18.10
N LYS A 257 7.40 -16.89 19.03
CA LYS A 257 7.07 -16.90 20.45
C LYS A 257 6.10 -15.74 20.76
N LEU A 258 5.05 -16.01 21.51
CA LEU A 258 4.00 -15.04 21.82
C LEU A 258 4.18 -14.38 23.21
N ALA A 259 5.28 -14.69 23.89
CA ALA A 259 5.61 -14.16 25.20
C ALA A 259 7.11 -13.86 25.28
N PRO A 260 7.55 -13.01 26.21
CA PRO A 260 8.97 -12.82 26.54
C PRO A 260 9.65 -14.17 26.78
N SER A 261 10.85 -14.36 26.27
CA SER A 261 11.46 -15.68 26.24
C SER A 261 13.00 -15.72 26.29
N PHE A 262 13.66 -14.57 26.33
CA PHE A 262 15.11 -14.52 26.51
C PHE A 262 15.48 -14.86 27.94
N ARG A 263 16.51 -15.71 28.07
CA ARG A 263 17.12 -16.06 29.36
C ARG A 263 18.20 -15.04 29.72
N ASP A 264 18.61 -15.03 30.99
CA ASP A 264 19.70 -14.17 31.43
C ASP A 264 21.02 -14.47 30.68
N ASP A 265 21.25 -15.73 30.30
CA ASP A 265 22.44 -16.18 29.60
C ASP A 265 22.45 -15.84 28.10
N ASP A 266 21.32 -15.40 27.54
CA ASP A 266 21.24 -14.91 26.17
C ASP A 266 21.85 -13.50 26.01
N PHE A 267 22.18 -12.83 27.14
CA PHE A 267 22.73 -11.49 27.15
C PHE A 267 24.18 -11.44 27.67
N ILE A 268 25.02 -10.64 27.03
CA ILE A 268 26.32 -10.26 27.55
C ILE A 268 26.12 -9.26 28.68
N ARG A 269 26.67 -9.50 29.85
CA ARG A 269 26.42 -8.67 31.06
C ARG A 269 27.60 -7.88 31.53
N GLU A 270 28.80 -8.47 31.51
CA GLU A 270 30.02 -7.93 32.10
C GLU A 270 29.81 -7.37 33.53
N LYS A 271 30.18 -6.09 33.75
CA LYS A 271 30.00 -5.39 35.02
C LYS A 271 28.74 -4.55 35.10
N VAL A 272 27.96 -4.47 34.02
CA VAL A 272 26.74 -3.66 33.94
C VAL A 272 25.60 -4.43 34.62
N PRO A 273 24.86 -3.82 35.53
CA PRO A 273 23.67 -4.42 36.12
C PRO A 273 22.64 -4.78 35.03
N MET A 274 22.02 -5.95 35.15
CA MET A 274 20.98 -6.41 34.25
C MET A 274 19.72 -6.78 35.03
N THR A 275 18.58 -6.41 34.52
CA THR A 275 17.27 -6.83 35.03
C THR A 275 17.14 -8.34 34.85
N LYS A 276 16.88 -9.06 35.95
CA LYS A 276 16.73 -10.51 35.97
C LYS A 276 15.56 -10.97 35.13
N GLU A 277 15.65 -12.18 34.58
CA GLU A 277 14.69 -12.78 33.67
C GLU A 277 13.24 -12.60 34.10
N GLU A 278 12.91 -13.00 35.34
CA GLU A 278 11.53 -12.96 35.83
C GLU A 278 11.00 -11.53 35.94
N ILE A 279 11.85 -10.59 36.38
CA ILE A 279 11.45 -9.16 36.49
C ILE A 279 11.34 -8.54 35.09
N ARG A 280 12.25 -8.89 34.17
CA ARG A 280 12.22 -8.45 32.77
C ARG A 280 10.93 -8.92 32.09
N HIS A 281 10.62 -10.22 32.18
CA HIS A 281 9.40 -10.79 31.61
C HIS A 281 8.15 -10.16 32.18
N LEU A 282 8.11 -9.98 33.53
CA LEU A 282 6.97 -9.32 34.19
C LEU A 282 6.83 -7.86 33.71
N SER A 283 7.94 -7.15 33.56
CA SER A 283 7.93 -5.77 33.06
C SER A 283 7.35 -5.68 31.65
N ILE A 284 7.80 -6.52 30.71
CA ILE A 284 7.28 -6.60 29.36
C ILE A 284 5.79 -6.91 29.34
N CYS A 285 5.35 -7.90 30.13
CA CYS A 285 3.93 -8.25 30.26
C CYS A 285 3.09 -7.07 30.81
N LYS A 286 3.62 -6.31 31.75
CA LYS A 286 2.93 -5.15 32.35
C LYS A 286 2.85 -3.95 31.39
N LEU A 287 3.78 -3.81 30.43
CA LEU A 287 3.74 -2.77 29.40
C LEU A 287 2.56 -2.96 28.44
N LYS A 288 1.99 -4.17 28.33
CA LYS A 288 0.86 -4.49 27.43
C LYS A 288 1.12 -4.01 25.99
N LEU A 289 2.30 -4.32 25.48
CA LEU A 289 2.71 -3.91 24.13
C LEU A 289 1.75 -4.45 23.08
N VAL A 290 1.47 -3.63 22.09
CA VAL A 290 0.69 -3.96 20.89
C VAL A 290 1.52 -3.62 19.66
N GLU A 291 1.09 -4.09 18.50
CA GLU A 291 1.72 -3.70 17.21
C GLU A 291 1.76 -2.17 17.09
N ASN A 292 2.88 -1.67 16.58
CA ASN A 292 3.19 -0.23 16.48
C ASN A 292 3.40 0.51 17.82
N SER A 293 3.59 -0.19 18.93
CA SER A 293 3.99 0.45 20.20
C SER A 293 5.33 1.18 20.04
N VAL A 294 5.45 2.31 20.72
CA VAL A 294 6.72 3.06 20.85
C VAL A 294 7.13 3.01 22.31
N VAL A 295 8.31 2.44 22.57
CA VAL A 295 8.85 2.23 23.93
C VAL A 295 10.08 3.12 24.11
N PHE A 296 10.14 3.82 25.24
CA PHE A 296 11.33 4.52 25.71
C PHE A 296 11.86 3.81 26.94
N ASP A 297 13.05 3.19 26.84
CA ASP A 297 13.75 2.54 27.94
C ASP A 297 14.86 3.47 28.43
N ILE A 298 14.62 4.16 29.54
CA ILE A 298 15.52 5.18 30.09
C ILE A 298 16.39 4.54 31.18
N GLY A 299 17.71 4.51 30.93
CA GLY A 299 18.67 3.78 31.73
C GLY A 299 18.69 2.30 31.36
N CYS A 300 18.76 1.99 30.05
CA CYS A 300 18.60 0.64 29.53
C CYS A 300 19.67 -0.37 29.97
N GLY A 301 20.81 0.08 30.50
CA GLY A 301 21.87 -0.77 31.03
C GLY A 301 22.43 -1.73 29.97
N THR A 302 22.17 -3.02 30.12
CA THR A 302 22.56 -4.06 29.14
C THR A 302 21.66 -4.09 27.91
N GLY A 303 20.59 -3.32 27.88
CA GLY A 303 19.58 -3.32 26.82
C GLY A 303 18.59 -4.50 26.89
N SER A 304 18.63 -5.33 27.91
CA SER A 304 17.86 -6.58 27.96
C SER A 304 16.35 -6.36 27.89
N ILE A 305 15.80 -5.33 28.55
CA ILE A 305 14.37 -4.97 28.45
C ILE A 305 14.05 -4.42 27.05
N SER A 306 14.90 -3.54 26.53
CA SER A 306 14.76 -2.96 25.19
C SER A 306 14.71 -4.03 24.11
N ILE A 307 15.63 -5.00 24.17
CA ILE A 307 15.73 -6.11 23.19
C ILE A 307 14.52 -7.03 23.30
N GLU A 308 14.14 -7.40 24.53
CA GLU A 308 12.96 -8.23 24.77
C GLU A 308 11.68 -7.55 24.24
N ALA A 309 11.51 -6.23 24.47
CA ALA A 309 10.39 -5.46 23.95
C ALA A 309 10.39 -5.42 22.41
N ALA A 310 11.53 -5.20 21.79
CA ALA A 310 11.69 -5.17 20.34
C ALA A 310 11.40 -6.54 19.68
N ALA A 311 11.80 -7.63 20.34
CA ALA A 311 11.56 -8.98 19.85
C ALA A 311 10.08 -9.42 19.87
N MET A 312 9.22 -8.69 20.59
CA MET A 312 7.78 -8.99 20.61
C MET A 312 7.10 -8.77 19.27
N SER A 313 7.54 -7.80 18.47
CA SER A 313 7.02 -7.57 17.11
C SER A 313 7.95 -6.68 16.30
N PRO A 314 8.11 -6.94 14.99
CA PRO A 314 8.91 -6.09 14.10
C PRO A 314 8.32 -4.68 13.90
N ASP A 315 7.09 -4.45 14.36
CA ASP A 315 6.40 -3.16 14.31
C ASP A 315 6.60 -2.31 15.57
N ILE A 316 7.20 -2.88 16.62
CA ILE A 316 7.52 -2.15 17.86
C ILE A 316 8.81 -1.35 17.65
N LYS A 317 8.77 -0.07 18.01
CA LYS A 317 9.94 0.82 18.03
C LYS A 317 10.41 1.02 19.46
N VAL A 318 11.68 0.73 19.72
CA VAL A 318 12.28 0.90 21.04
C VAL A 318 13.40 1.93 20.95
N TYR A 319 13.36 2.92 21.83
CA TYR A 319 14.42 3.89 22.04
C TYR A 319 15.11 3.58 23.36
N ALA A 320 16.26 2.91 23.28
CA ALA A 320 17.11 2.60 24.44
C ALA A 320 18.01 3.81 24.73
N ILE A 321 17.89 4.39 25.90
CA ILE A 321 18.62 5.60 26.30
C ILE A 321 19.49 5.26 27.50
N GLU A 322 20.80 5.55 27.40
CA GLU A 322 21.77 5.26 28.44
C GLU A 322 22.87 6.35 28.47
N THR A 323 23.35 6.67 29.64
CA THR A 323 24.40 7.69 29.85
C THR A 323 25.79 7.08 30.02
N ASN A 324 25.87 5.82 30.52
CA ASN A 324 27.13 5.11 30.71
C ASN A 324 27.65 4.55 29.36
N PRO A 325 28.83 5.00 28.86
CA PRO A 325 29.38 4.52 27.59
C PRO A 325 29.58 3.01 27.52
N ASP A 326 29.98 2.37 28.63
CA ASP A 326 30.19 0.92 28.68
C ASP A 326 28.87 0.17 28.51
N ALA A 327 27.83 0.65 29.16
CA ALA A 327 26.48 0.10 29.01
C ALA A 327 25.92 0.33 27.60
N VAL A 328 26.15 1.48 26.98
CA VAL A 328 25.76 1.75 25.58
C VAL A 328 26.45 0.77 24.64
N ASN A 329 27.75 0.54 24.82
CA ASN A 329 28.49 -0.43 24.01
C ASN A 329 27.97 -1.84 24.20
N LEU A 330 27.66 -2.22 25.43
CA LEU A 330 27.14 -3.53 25.76
C LEU A 330 25.73 -3.74 25.16
N THR A 331 24.86 -2.74 25.25
CA THR A 331 23.54 -2.76 24.58
C THR A 331 23.69 -3.01 23.08
N LYS A 332 24.63 -2.32 22.41
CA LYS A 332 24.90 -2.53 20.97
C LYS A 332 25.40 -3.93 20.63
N GLN A 333 26.13 -4.57 21.53
CA GLN A 333 26.61 -5.95 21.35
C GLN A 333 25.50 -6.97 21.55
N ASN A 334 24.52 -6.65 22.38
CA ASN A 334 23.36 -7.49 22.67
C ASN A 334 22.26 -7.38 21.58
N CYS A 335 22.24 -6.29 20.78
CA CYS A 335 21.34 -6.10 19.62
C CYS A 335 21.80 -6.86 18.39
#